data_9e077e8c42239f73baa93981dee072a2
#
_entry.id   9e077e8c42239f73baa93981dee072a2
#
_cell.length_a   1.000
_cell.length_b   1.000
_cell.length_c   1.000
_cell.angle_alpha   90.00
_cell.angle_beta   90.00
_cell.angle_gamma   90.00
#
_symmetry.space_group_name_H-M   'P 1'
#
loop_
_entity.id
_entity.type
_entity.pdbx_description
1 polymer ?
#
loop_
_entity_poly.entity_id
_entity_poly.type
_entity_poly.pdbx_seq_one_letter_code
_entity_poly.pdbx_strand_id
1 'polypeptide(L)'
;MSGHLAVICEGDPLFYGSYMHLHTRLASRFSTEIVAGVTGMSGCWSAAGMPIAQGDDVFTVLPATLPEGELTRRLADADAAVVMKVGRHLPKLRRALDRSGRLPRAIYVERGTMANAKMIPLTSTPDDDAPYFAVVLVPGWAGRPGGKP
;
A
#
# COMPACT_ATOMS: atom_id res chain seq x y z
N MET A 1 -3.70 -42.45 -1.52
CA MET A 1 -2.61 -41.56 -1.97
C MET A 1 -2.75 -40.25 -1.25
N SER A 2 -1.81 -39.90 -0.36
CA SER A 2 -1.73 -38.56 0.25
C SER A 2 -0.88 -37.70 -0.69
N GLY A 3 -1.47 -36.66 -1.25
CA GLY A 3 -0.76 -35.71 -2.09
C GLY A 3 -0.58 -34.38 -1.38
N HIS A 4 0.50 -33.66 -1.68
CA HIS A 4 0.72 -32.29 -1.25
C HIS A 4 0.54 -31.34 -2.44
N LEU A 5 -0.12 -30.21 -2.21
CA LEU A 5 -0.29 -29.13 -3.18
C LEU A 5 0.33 -27.86 -2.62
N ALA A 6 1.18 -27.21 -3.38
CA ALA A 6 1.70 -25.89 -3.06
C ALA A 6 1.07 -24.83 -3.97
N VAL A 7 0.59 -23.73 -3.39
CA VAL A 7 0.10 -22.55 -4.13
C VAL A 7 1.10 -21.43 -3.93
N ILE A 8 1.65 -20.92 -5.03
CA ILE A 8 2.62 -19.83 -5.01
C ILE A 8 1.88 -18.49 -5.19
N CYS A 9 2.21 -17.51 -4.36
CA CYS A 9 1.64 -16.16 -4.40
C CYS A 9 2.74 -15.11 -4.41
N GLU A 10 2.53 -14.02 -5.13
CA GLU A 10 3.36 -12.82 -5.01
C GLU A 10 2.94 -12.05 -3.75
N GLY A 11 3.93 -11.57 -2.97
CA GLY A 11 3.68 -10.87 -1.73
C GLY A 11 3.25 -11.78 -0.58
N ASP A 12 2.39 -11.30 0.30
CA ASP A 12 1.81 -12.10 1.38
C ASP A 12 0.50 -12.77 0.90
N PRO A 13 0.34 -14.09 1.10
CA PRO A 13 -0.82 -14.83 0.58
C PRO A 13 -2.15 -14.41 1.19
N LEU A 14 -2.15 -13.82 2.39
CA LEU A 14 -3.37 -13.40 3.09
C LEU A 14 -3.62 -11.89 3.07
N PHE A 15 -2.83 -11.12 2.29
CA PHE A 15 -2.98 -9.67 2.21
C PHE A 15 -3.23 -9.21 0.77
N TYR A 16 -4.49 -8.91 0.43
CA TYR A 16 -4.96 -8.50 -0.90
C TYR A 16 -4.59 -9.46 -2.04
N GLY A 17 -4.24 -10.70 -1.72
CA GLY A 17 -3.87 -11.73 -2.69
C GLY A 17 -5.06 -12.59 -3.12
N SER A 18 -5.01 -13.12 -4.35
CA SER A 18 -6.07 -14.00 -4.88
C SER A 18 -6.18 -15.34 -4.12
N TYR A 19 -5.10 -15.78 -3.49
CA TYR A 19 -5.09 -16.99 -2.67
C TYR A 19 -6.11 -16.93 -1.52
N MET A 20 -6.41 -15.76 -0.96
CA MET A 20 -7.41 -15.61 0.10
C MET A 20 -8.76 -16.26 -0.26
N HIS A 21 -9.14 -16.21 -1.53
CA HIS A 21 -10.38 -16.85 -1.99
C HIS A 21 -10.33 -18.39 -1.99
N LEU A 22 -9.16 -18.97 -2.21
CA LEU A 22 -8.94 -20.40 -2.05
C LEU A 22 -8.87 -20.77 -0.57
N HIS A 23 -8.11 -20.02 0.21
CA HIS A 23 -7.96 -20.24 1.65
C HIS A 23 -9.30 -20.33 2.36
N THR A 24 -10.17 -19.35 2.18
CA THR A 24 -11.48 -19.32 2.84
C THR A 24 -12.40 -20.50 2.46
N ARG A 25 -12.17 -21.14 1.32
CA ARG A 25 -12.96 -22.29 0.87
C ARG A 25 -12.37 -23.64 1.27
N LEU A 26 -11.06 -23.71 1.45
CA LEU A 26 -10.33 -24.99 1.56
C LEU A 26 -9.75 -25.23 2.95
N ALA A 27 -9.40 -24.20 3.72
CA ALA A 27 -8.73 -24.36 5.00
C ALA A 27 -9.55 -25.14 6.05
N SER A 28 -10.88 -25.16 5.96
CA SER A 28 -11.75 -25.96 6.82
C SER A 28 -11.82 -27.44 6.40
N ARG A 29 -11.36 -27.77 5.19
CA ARG A 29 -11.47 -29.12 4.59
C ARG A 29 -10.13 -29.84 4.49
N PHE A 30 -9.03 -29.10 4.46
CA PHE A 30 -7.69 -29.61 4.28
C PHE A 30 -6.75 -28.98 5.29
N SER A 31 -5.79 -29.77 5.77
CA SER A 31 -4.69 -29.22 6.56
C SER A 31 -3.90 -28.26 5.70
N THR A 32 -3.79 -27.02 6.15
CA THR A 32 -3.19 -25.93 5.37
C THR A 32 -2.12 -25.24 6.19
N GLU A 33 -0.95 -25.09 5.62
CA GLU A 33 0.15 -24.31 6.17
C GLU A 33 0.31 -23.03 5.35
N ILE A 34 0.48 -21.90 6.04
CA ILE A 34 0.72 -20.59 5.41
C ILE A 34 2.14 -20.15 5.70
N VAL A 35 2.91 -19.94 4.65
CA VAL A 35 4.22 -19.30 4.75
C VAL A 35 4.02 -17.81 4.53
N ALA A 36 4.29 -17.00 5.55
CA ALA A 36 4.17 -15.55 5.48
C ALA A 36 5.10 -14.96 4.41
N GLY A 37 4.61 -13.98 3.70
CA GLY A 37 5.36 -13.28 2.66
C GLY A 37 5.62 -11.81 2.99
N VAL A 38 6.38 -11.14 2.12
CA VAL A 38 6.59 -9.69 2.18
C VAL A 38 5.49 -9.01 1.37
N THR A 39 4.68 -8.16 2.02
CA THR A 39 3.60 -7.45 1.32
C THR A 39 4.16 -6.48 0.28
N GLY A 40 3.43 -6.25 -0.81
CA GLY A 40 3.86 -5.31 -1.85
C GLY A 40 4.09 -3.89 -1.31
N MET A 41 3.33 -3.46 -0.31
CA MET A 41 3.54 -2.16 0.33
C MET A 41 4.86 -2.11 1.11
N SER A 42 5.24 -3.19 1.83
CA SER A 42 6.53 -3.30 2.54
C SER A 42 7.70 -3.23 1.55
N GLY A 43 7.61 -3.93 0.43
CA GLY A 43 8.58 -3.83 -0.65
C GLY A 43 8.73 -2.40 -1.17
N CYS A 44 7.61 -1.67 -1.28
CA CYS A 44 7.61 -0.29 -1.79
C CYS A 44 8.29 0.70 -0.83
N TRP A 45 8.00 0.69 0.48
CA TRP A 45 8.68 1.62 1.40
C TRP A 45 10.14 1.25 1.63
N SER A 46 10.49 -0.04 1.57
CA SER A 46 11.89 -0.49 1.60
C SER A 46 12.66 -0.01 0.38
N ALA A 47 12.07 -0.13 -0.82
CA ALA A 47 12.66 0.38 -2.04
C ALA A 47 12.80 1.92 -2.04
N ALA A 48 11.84 2.63 -1.43
CA ALA A 48 11.91 4.07 -1.24
C ALA A 48 12.92 4.51 -0.15
N GLY A 49 13.51 3.56 0.60
CA GLY A 49 14.46 3.84 1.67
C GLY A 49 13.86 4.67 2.81
N MET A 50 12.57 4.46 3.10
CA MET A 50 11.80 5.36 3.93
C MET A 50 11.04 4.63 5.04
N PRO A 51 11.22 5.00 6.32
CA PRO A 51 10.33 4.55 7.39
C PRO A 51 8.89 5.01 7.13
N ILE A 52 7.91 4.14 7.26
CA ILE A 52 6.51 4.49 6.99
C ILE A 52 5.79 4.95 8.25
N ALA A 53 5.99 4.27 9.36
CA ALA A 53 5.38 4.57 10.64
C ALA A 53 6.36 4.32 11.78
N GLN A 54 6.23 5.06 12.90
CA GLN A 54 7.17 5.03 14.00
C GLN A 54 6.48 5.37 15.33
N GLY A 55 6.92 4.72 16.42
CA GLY A 55 6.35 4.96 17.75
C GLY A 55 4.85 4.72 17.80
N ASP A 56 4.10 5.74 18.17
CA ASP A 56 2.63 5.69 18.33
C ASP A 56 1.86 6.09 17.05
N ASP A 57 2.54 6.13 15.88
CA ASP A 57 1.88 6.49 14.62
C ASP A 57 0.76 5.52 14.28
N VAL A 58 -0.44 6.04 14.04
CA VAL A 58 -1.57 5.27 13.51
C VAL A 58 -1.37 5.05 12.02
N PHE A 59 -1.03 3.82 11.66
CA PHE A 59 -0.82 3.41 10.27
C PHE A 59 -2.11 2.88 9.64
N THR A 60 -2.48 3.42 8.48
CA THR A 60 -3.71 3.05 7.77
C THR A 60 -3.42 2.59 6.34
N VAL A 61 -3.99 1.45 5.96
CA VAL A 61 -3.97 0.95 4.58
C VAL A 61 -5.32 1.21 3.92
N LEU A 62 -5.31 1.91 2.79
CA LEU A 62 -6.52 2.35 2.09
C LEU A 62 -6.53 1.86 0.64
N PRO A 63 -7.64 1.31 0.14
CA PRO A 63 -7.81 1.13 -1.30
C PRO A 63 -8.26 2.44 -1.95
N ALA A 64 -7.62 2.87 -3.03
CA ALA A 64 -7.99 4.08 -3.76
C ALA A 64 -9.38 4.00 -4.42
N THR A 65 -10.00 2.83 -4.40
CA THR A 65 -11.37 2.63 -4.88
C THR A 65 -12.44 3.28 -4.00
N LEU A 66 -12.12 3.63 -2.76
CA LEU A 66 -13.03 4.34 -1.86
C LEU A 66 -13.51 5.68 -2.46
N PRO A 67 -14.70 6.16 -2.07
CA PRO A 67 -15.14 7.51 -2.41
C PRO A 67 -14.15 8.58 -1.96
N GLU A 68 -14.04 9.68 -2.71
CA GLU A 68 -13.09 10.76 -2.43
C GLU A 68 -13.23 11.33 -1.01
N GLY A 69 -14.46 11.59 -0.55
CA GLY A 69 -14.70 12.11 0.80
C GLY A 69 -14.23 11.15 1.90
N GLU A 70 -14.40 9.83 1.70
CA GLU A 70 -13.93 8.82 2.64
C GLU A 70 -12.40 8.72 2.66
N LEU A 71 -11.75 8.80 1.49
CA LEU A 71 -10.29 8.88 1.41
C LEU A 71 -9.76 10.11 2.15
N THR A 72 -10.36 11.30 1.91
CA THR A 72 -9.97 12.55 2.56
C THR A 72 -10.06 12.44 4.08
N ARG A 73 -11.17 11.94 4.59
CA ARG A 73 -11.40 11.78 6.03
C ARG A 73 -10.36 10.84 6.66
N ARG A 74 -10.19 9.64 6.09
CA ARG A 74 -9.25 8.65 6.63
C ARG A 74 -7.80 9.08 6.54
N LEU A 75 -7.43 9.78 5.47
CA LEU A 75 -6.09 10.35 5.32
C LEU A 75 -5.83 11.47 6.32
N ALA A 76 -6.85 12.29 6.64
CA ALA A 76 -6.72 13.33 7.67
C ALA A 76 -6.50 12.75 9.08
N ASP A 77 -7.17 11.64 9.39
CA ASP A 77 -7.11 10.99 10.71
C ASP A 77 -5.83 10.14 10.90
N ALA A 78 -5.19 9.67 9.80
CA ALA A 78 -4.02 8.81 9.88
C ALA A 78 -2.73 9.61 10.04
N ASP A 79 -1.80 9.09 10.86
CA ASP A 79 -0.44 9.60 10.93
C ASP A 79 0.36 9.16 9.70
N ALA A 80 0.26 7.89 9.36
CA ALA A 80 0.87 7.27 8.20
C ALA A 80 -0.16 6.51 7.37
N ALA A 81 0.01 6.45 6.06
CA ALA A 81 -0.88 5.68 5.20
C ALA A 81 -0.16 5.07 4.00
N VAL A 82 -0.70 3.95 3.54
CA VAL A 82 -0.42 3.39 2.22
C VAL A 82 -1.71 3.30 1.44
N VAL A 83 -1.74 3.87 0.25
CA VAL A 83 -2.90 3.78 -0.63
C VAL A 83 -2.58 2.82 -1.77
N MET A 84 -3.36 1.75 -1.83
CA MET A 84 -3.25 0.67 -2.83
C MET A 84 -4.36 0.79 -3.88
N LYS A 85 -4.25 -0.02 -4.94
CA LYS A 85 -5.24 -0.05 -6.05
C LYS A 85 -5.42 1.32 -6.71
N VAL A 86 -4.30 2.01 -6.90
CA VAL A 86 -4.26 3.40 -7.40
C VAL A 86 -4.83 3.49 -8.82
N GLY A 87 -4.19 2.85 -9.82
CA GLY A 87 -4.67 2.78 -11.20
C GLY A 87 -5.34 4.08 -11.66
N ARG A 88 -6.50 3.96 -12.29
CA ARG A 88 -7.34 5.08 -12.75
C ARG A 88 -7.85 6.02 -11.66
N HIS A 89 -7.61 5.67 -10.40
CA HIS A 89 -8.07 6.48 -9.26
C HIS A 89 -7.04 7.53 -8.82
N LEU A 90 -5.88 7.63 -9.50
CA LEU A 90 -4.82 8.56 -9.13
C LEU A 90 -5.29 10.03 -9.07
N PRO A 91 -6.05 10.57 -10.04
CA PRO A 91 -6.52 11.95 -9.96
C PRO A 91 -7.43 12.20 -8.75
N LYS A 92 -8.34 11.27 -8.46
CA LYS A 92 -9.20 11.34 -7.27
C LYS A 92 -8.40 11.28 -5.97
N LEU A 93 -7.42 10.36 -5.90
CA LEU A 93 -6.55 10.22 -4.74
C LEU A 93 -5.74 11.49 -4.49
N ARG A 94 -5.21 12.11 -5.55
CA ARG A 94 -4.45 13.37 -5.44
C ARG A 94 -5.29 14.47 -4.80
N ARG A 95 -6.56 14.64 -5.22
CA ARG A 95 -7.48 15.62 -4.60
C ARG A 95 -7.76 15.31 -3.13
N ALA A 96 -7.93 14.02 -2.79
CA ALA A 96 -8.14 13.61 -1.41
C ALA A 96 -6.91 13.88 -0.53
N LEU A 97 -5.70 13.64 -1.04
CA LEU A 97 -4.44 13.94 -0.37
C LEU A 97 -4.22 15.45 -0.19
N ASP A 98 -4.58 16.25 -1.19
CA ASP A 98 -4.51 17.71 -1.10
C ASP A 98 -5.45 18.24 0.00
N ARG A 99 -6.73 17.85 -0.04
CA ARG A 99 -7.75 18.27 0.94
C ARG A 99 -7.43 17.80 2.37
N SER A 100 -6.75 16.69 2.53
CA SER A 100 -6.30 16.18 3.84
C SER A 100 -4.97 16.78 4.30
N GLY A 101 -4.32 17.62 3.48
CA GLY A 101 -3.00 18.22 3.77
C GLY A 101 -1.85 17.21 3.69
N ARG A 102 -2.07 16.05 3.06
CA ARG A 102 -1.07 14.96 2.99
C ARG A 102 -0.28 14.95 1.68
N LEU A 103 -0.71 15.68 0.65
CA LEU A 103 -0.10 15.70 -0.67
C LEU A 103 1.40 16.07 -0.66
N PRO A 104 1.88 17.07 0.11
CA PRO A 104 3.30 17.46 0.08
C PRO A 104 4.27 16.37 0.52
N ARG A 105 3.82 15.41 1.33
CA ARG A 105 4.65 14.28 1.80
C ARG A 105 4.33 12.96 1.12
N ALA A 106 3.38 12.94 0.20
CA ALA A 106 2.98 11.73 -0.50
C ALA A 106 4.02 11.35 -1.57
N ILE A 107 4.38 10.07 -1.59
CA ILE A 107 5.34 9.49 -2.53
C ILE A 107 4.64 8.46 -3.39
N TYR A 108 4.76 8.62 -4.69
CA TYR A 108 4.32 7.67 -5.67
C TYR A 108 5.41 6.62 -5.91
N VAL A 109 5.04 5.36 -5.77
CA VAL A 109 5.93 4.23 -6.03
C VAL A 109 5.28 3.32 -7.07
N GLU A 110 6.01 3.07 -8.13
CA GLU A 110 5.64 2.17 -9.22
C GLU A 110 6.66 1.05 -9.29
N ARG A 111 6.20 -0.22 -9.32
CA ARG A 111 7.05 -1.41 -9.42
C ARG A 111 8.18 -1.45 -8.39
N GLY A 112 7.89 -1.13 -7.14
CA GLY A 112 8.84 -0.78 -6.08
C GLY A 112 10.04 -1.70 -5.88
N THR A 113 9.93 -3.00 -6.17
CA THR A 113 11.03 -3.98 -6.03
C THR A 113 11.54 -4.53 -7.36
N MET A 114 11.07 -3.98 -8.48
CA MET A 114 11.45 -4.41 -9.83
C MET A 114 12.60 -3.56 -10.38
N ALA A 115 13.31 -4.06 -11.38
CA ALA A 115 14.44 -3.36 -11.99
C ALA A 115 14.07 -1.99 -12.59
N ASN A 116 12.80 -1.81 -12.98
CA ASN A 116 12.25 -0.57 -13.53
C ASN A 116 11.39 0.20 -12.51
N ALA A 117 11.70 0.08 -11.23
CA ALA A 117 11.03 0.81 -10.17
C ALA A 117 11.14 2.33 -10.35
N LYS A 118 10.06 3.03 -10.04
CA LYS A 118 10.00 4.49 -10.05
C LYS A 118 9.46 4.98 -8.72
N MET A 119 10.19 5.90 -8.10
CA MET A 119 9.82 6.51 -6.81
C MET A 119 10.02 8.01 -6.92
N ILE A 120 8.93 8.76 -6.86
CA ILE A 120 8.95 10.21 -6.99
C ILE A 120 7.92 10.86 -6.06
N PRO A 121 8.11 12.12 -5.66
CA PRO A 121 7.06 12.88 -4.98
C PRO A 121 5.77 12.83 -5.81
N LEU A 122 4.64 12.63 -5.16
CA LEU A 122 3.36 12.58 -5.88
C LEU A 122 3.05 13.90 -6.58
N THR A 123 3.51 15.01 -6.03
CA THR A 123 3.39 16.35 -6.65
C THR A 123 4.06 16.46 -8.02
N SER A 124 5.05 15.60 -8.29
CA SER A 124 5.80 15.57 -9.57
C SER A 124 5.29 14.50 -10.54
N THR A 125 4.23 13.78 -10.18
CA THR A 125 3.64 12.72 -11.01
C THR A 125 2.59 13.33 -11.94
N PRO A 126 2.55 12.96 -13.23
CA PRO A 126 1.45 13.33 -14.12
C PRO A 126 0.09 12.87 -13.57
N ASP A 127 -0.98 13.52 -14.01
CA ASP A 127 -2.36 13.20 -13.58
C ASP A 127 -2.99 12.08 -14.44
N ASP A 128 -2.14 11.20 -14.98
CA ASP A 128 -2.53 10.06 -15.79
C ASP A 128 -2.86 8.85 -14.93
N ASP A 129 -3.42 7.83 -15.55
CA ASP A 129 -3.65 6.54 -14.91
C ASP A 129 -2.34 5.88 -14.48
N ALA A 130 -2.30 5.41 -13.24
CA ALA A 130 -1.17 4.65 -12.73
C ALA A 130 -1.24 3.18 -13.21
N PRO A 131 -0.09 2.50 -13.42
CA PRO A 131 -0.09 1.09 -13.73
C PRO A 131 -0.61 0.25 -12.55
N TYR A 132 -0.87 -1.03 -12.82
CA TYR A 132 -1.37 -1.96 -11.81
C TYR A 132 -0.48 -2.04 -10.57
N PHE A 133 0.83 -2.10 -10.75
CA PHE A 133 1.80 -2.13 -9.65
C PHE A 133 2.20 -0.73 -9.19
N ALA A 134 1.23 0.03 -8.69
CA ALA A 134 1.47 1.34 -8.13
C ALA A 134 0.82 1.48 -6.74
N VAL A 135 1.53 2.16 -5.85
CA VAL A 135 1.04 2.54 -4.52
C VAL A 135 1.41 4.00 -4.24
N VAL A 136 0.69 4.63 -3.33
CA VAL A 136 1.08 5.92 -2.77
C VAL A 136 1.38 5.74 -1.29
N LEU A 137 2.58 6.16 -0.89
CA LEU A 137 3.06 6.14 0.50
C LEU A 137 2.86 7.53 1.11
N VAL A 138 2.36 7.58 2.33
CA VAL A 138 2.26 8.80 3.15
C VAL A 138 2.94 8.52 4.48
N PRO A 139 4.24 8.85 4.61
CA PRO A 139 5.00 8.60 5.84
C PRO A 139 4.48 9.41 7.02
N GLY A 140 4.43 8.81 8.20
CA GLY A 140 3.89 9.44 9.41
C GLY A 140 4.76 10.55 9.95
N TRP A 141 6.02 10.30 10.15
CA TRP A 141 6.95 11.21 10.80
C TRP A 141 7.56 12.27 9.89
N ALA A 142 7.56 12.04 8.56
CA ALA A 142 8.10 13.00 7.60
C ALA A 142 7.25 14.29 7.59
N GLY A 143 7.79 15.36 8.15
CA GLY A 143 7.16 16.68 8.20
C GLY A 143 6.63 17.10 9.56
N ARG A 144 6.86 16.32 10.63
CA ARG A 144 6.64 16.83 12.00
C ARG A 144 7.83 17.73 12.38
N PRO A 145 7.63 19.04 12.68
CA PRO A 145 8.68 19.87 13.24
C PRO A 145 9.21 19.23 14.55
N GLY A 146 10.48 18.89 14.60
CA GLY A 146 11.11 18.27 15.77
C GLY A 146 10.81 16.78 15.93
N GLY A 147 10.32 16.10 14.93
CA GLY A 147 10.21 14.64 14.90
C GLY A 147 11.60 14.05 15.14
N LYS A 148 11.83 13.50 16.35
CA LYS A 148 13.07 12.80 16.65
C LYS A 148 13.18 11.59 15.74
N PRO A 149 14.38 11.30 15.22
CA PRO A 149 14.65 10.07 14.49
C PRO A 149 14.39 8.84 15.36
#